data_337e65f2a29e63e6aa2e57d819315cfd
#
_entry.id   337e65f2a29e63e6aa2e57d819315cfd
#
_cell.length_a   1.000
_cell.length_b   1.000
_cell.length_c   1.000
_cell.angle_alpha   90.00
_cell.angle_beta   90.00
_cell.angle_gamma   90.00
#
_symmetry.space_group_name_H-M   'P 1'
#
loop_
_entity.id
_entity.type
_entity.pdbx_description
1 polymer ?
#
loop_
_entity_poly.entity_id
_entity_poly.type
_entity_poly.pdbx_seq_one_letter_code
_entity_poly.pdbx_strand_id
1 'polypeptide(L)' 'IHMEIPEFTCLCPKTGQPDFAVIYLDYIPDALCVELKSLKLYMWSFRDEGCFHEAVTNQILDDLVAATQP' A
#
# COMPACT_ATOMS: atom_id res chain seq x y z
N ILE A 1 0.24 8.17 -13.65
CA ILE A 1 0.85 6.85 -13.42
C ILE A 1 -0.19 5.92 -12.82
N HIS A 2 -0.29 4.74 -13.40
CA HIS A 2 -1.19 3.69 -12.91
C HIS A 2 -0.38 2.44 -12.65
N MET A 3 -0.58 1.83 -11.47
CA MET A 3 0.08 0.58 -11.09
C MET A 3 -0.92 -0.37 -10.45
N GLU A 4 -0.78 -1.66 -10.74
CA GLU A 4 -1.54 -2.72 -10.08
C GLU A 4 -0.57 -3.56 -9.26
N ILE A 5 -0.89 -3.73 -7.98
CA ILE A 5 -0.04 -4.43 -7.01
C ILE A 5 -0.84 -5.60 -6.46
N PRO A 6 -0.74 -6.79 -7.08
CA PRO A 6 -1.57 -7.94 -6.70
C PRO A 6 -1.05 -8.71 -5.49
N GLU A 7 0.16 -8.40 -5.01
CA GLU A 7 0.82 -9.17 -3.96
C GLU A 7 0.53 -8.67 -2.55
N PHE A 8 -0.36 -7.69 -2.39
CA PHE A 8 -0.62 -7.12 -1.07
C PHE A 8 -1.21 -8.17 -0.13
N THR A 9 -0.63 -8.25 1.07
CA THR A 9 -1.08 -9.15 2.13
C THR A 9 -0.97 -8.45 3.47
N CYS A 10 -1.96 -8.66 4.33
CA CYS A 10 -1.93 -8.26 5.73
C CYS A 10 -2.63 -9.34 6.55
N LEU A 11 -2.73 -9.15 7.84
CA LEU A 11 -3.43 -10.09 8.71
C LEU A 11 -4.79 -9.51 9.10
N CYS A 12 -5.80 -10.37 9.16
CA CYS A 12 -7.09 -9.99 9.69
C CYS A 12 -6.96 -9.70 11.19
N PRO A 13 -7.33 -8.49 11.66
CA PRO A 13 -7.18 -8.17 13.09
C PRO A 13 -8.01 -9.04 14.03
N LYS A 14 -9.06 -9.67 13.53
CA LYS A 14 -9.94 -10.53 14.35
C LYS A 14 -9.49 -11.97 14.39
N THR A 15 -9.03 -12.52 13.27
CA THR A 15 -8.72 -13.94 13.15
C THR A 15 -7.23 -14.26 13.08
N GLY A 16 -6.39 -13.25 12.76
CA GLY A 16 -4.97 -13.45 12.54
C GLY A 16 -4.64 -14.18 11.24
N GLN A 17 -5.63 -14.42 10.39
CA GLN A 17 -5.42 -15.09 9.12
C GLN A 17 -4.91 -14.11 8.08
N PRO A 18 -4.13 -14.59 7.08
CA PRO A 18 -3.71 -13.73 5.97
C PRO A 18 -4.91 -13.26 5.15
N ASP A 19 -4.89 -11.96 4.86
CA ASP A 19 -5.84 -11.29 3.97
C ASP A 19 -5.09 -10.83 2.73
N PHE A 20 -5.66 -11.08 1.56
CA PHE A 20 -5.04 -10.75 0.28
C PHE A 20 -5.84 -9.67 -0.43
N ALA A 21 -5.15 -8.81 -1.14
CA ALA A 21 -5.82 -7.75 -1.91
C ALA A 21 -4.95 -7.33 -3.09
N VAL A 22 -5.61 -6.69 -4.06
CA VAL A 22 -4.91 -5.99 -5.13
C VAL A 22 -4.99 -4.50 -4.82
N ILE A 23 -3.84 -3.84 -4.82
CA ILE A 23 -3.77 -2.40 -4.65
C ILE A 23 -3.69 -1.77 -6.02
N TYR A 24 -4.61 -0.85 -6.31
CA TYR A 24 -4.58 -0.01 -7.51
C TYR A 24 -4.08 1.36 -7.10
N LEU A 25 -2.96 1.77 -7.65
CA LEU A 25 -2.35 3.06 -7.36
C LEU A 25 -2.37 3.92 -8.60
N ASP A 26 -3.07 5.06 -8.50
CA ASP A 26 -3.14 6.05 -9.57
C ASP A 26 -2.73 7.40 -9.01
N TYR A 27 -1.79 8.07 -9.67
CA TYR A 27 -1.43 9.42 -9.26
C TYR A 27 -0.81 10.20 -10.42
N ILE A 28 -0.88 11.52 -10.30
CA ILE A 28 -0.23 12.45 -11.23
C ILE A 28 0.99 13.01 -10.50
N PRO A 29 2.22 12.59 -10.89
CA PRO A 29 3.41 13.06 -10.20
C PRO A 29 3.67 14.54 -10.45
N ASP A 30 4.20 15.22 -9.45
CA ASP A 30 4.74 16.56 -9.61
C ASP A 30 6.27 16.46 -9.74
N ALA A 31 7.02 16.86 -8.71
CA ALA A 31 8.49 16.80 -8.78
C ALA A 31 9.06 15.41 -8.46
N LEU A 32 8.29 14.57 -7.74
CA LEU A 32 8.76 13.29 -7.24
C LEU A 32 7.90 12.15 -7.76
N CYS A 33 8.54 11.02 -8.04
CA CYS A 33 7.88 9.76 -8.34
C CYS A 33 8.27 8.73 -7.29
N VAL A 34 7.36 7.76 -7.02
CA VAL A 34 7.69 6.67 -6.13
C VAL A 34 8.68 5.72 -6.79
N GLU A 35 9.71 5.30 -6.05
CA GLU A 35 10.68 4.34 -6.53
C GLU A 35 10.09 2.94 -6.38
N LEU A 36 10.16 2.12 -7.45
CA LEU A 36 9.42 0.87 -7.52
C LEU A 36 9.89 -0.18 -6.50
N LYS A 37 11.19 -0.28 -6.27
CA LYS A 37 11.71 -1.23 -5.29
C LYS A 37 11.29 -0.85 -3.88
N SER A 38 11.34 0.44 -3.56
CA SER A 38 10.88 0.95 -2.26
C SER A 38 9.39 0.72 -2.08
N LEU A 39 8.60 0.92 -3.13
CA LEU A 39 7.17 0.66 -3.08
C LEU A 39 6.88 -0.82 -2.81
N LYS A 40 7.61 -1.71 -3.45
CA LYS A 40 7.47 -3.15 -3.22
C LYS A 40 7.76 -3.52 -1.77
N LEU A 41 8.86 -3.00 -1.22
CA LEU A 41 9.22 -3.26 0.17
C LEU A 41 8.21 -2.66 1.14
N TYR A 42 7.68 -1.47 0.82
CA TYR A 42 6.65 -0.83 1.61
C TYR A 42 5.39 -1.70 1.67
N MET A 43 4.89 -2.17 0.53
CA MET A 43 3.71 -3.02 0.47
C MET A 43 3.93 -4.34 1.22
N TRP A 44 5.12 -4.91 1.09
CA TRP A 44 5.48 -6.14 1.78
C TRP A 44 5.54 -5.99 3.29
N SER A 45 5.81 -4.78 3.79
CA SER A 45 5.90 -4.52 5.22
C SER A 45 4.58 -4.76 5.97
N PHE A 46 3.45 -4.79 5.27
CA PHE A 46 2.14 -5.03 5.89
C PHE A 46 1.82 -6.50 6.12
N ARG A 47 2.62 -7.42 5.62
CA ARG A 47 2.28 -8.86 5.62
C ARG A 47 2.00 -9.45 7.00
N ASP A 48 2.68 -8.95 8.03
CA ASP A 48 2.53 -9.44 9.41
C ASP A 48 1.77 -8.47 10.30
N GLU A 49 1.18 -7.43 9.73
CA GLU A 49 0.43 -6.45 10.48
C GLU A 49 -1.06 -6.71 10.42
N GLY A 50 -1.70 -6.66 11.59
CA GLY A 50 -3.16 -6.74 11.68
C GLY A 50 -3.78 -5.42 11.26
N CYS A 51 -4.49 -5.40 10.13
CA CYS A 51 -5.15 -4.19 9.65
C CYS A 51 -6.38 -4.53 8.84
N PHE A 52 -7.41 -3.69 8.99
CA PHE A 52 -8.59 -3.75 8.14
C PHE A 52 -8.29 -3.08 6.80
N HIS A 53 -8.87 -3.60 5.71
CA HIS A 53 -8.63 -3.06 4.37
C HIS A 53 -9.01 -1.59 4.25
N GLU A 54 -10.09 -1.17 4.90
CA GLU A 54 -10.53 0.22 4.88
C GLU A 54 -9.49 1.16 5.50
N ALA A 55 -8.94 0.75 6.64
CA ALA A 55 -7.94 1.55 7.34
C ALA A 55 -6.60 1.57 6.61
N VAL A 56 -6.15 0.42 6.10
CA VAL A 56 -4.87 0.34 5.40
C VAL A 56 -4.88 1.09 4.08
N THR A 57 -6.03 1.13 3.41
CA THR A 57 -6.17 1.91 2.18
C THR A 57 -5.88 3.40 2.45
N ASN A 58 -6.44 3.95 3.51
CA ASN A 58 -6.19 5.33 3.90
C ASN A 58 -4.75 5.55 4.35
N GLN A 59 -4.17 4.61 5.07
CA GLN A 59 -2.77 4.71 5.50
C GLN A 59 -1.82 4.75 4.31
N ILE A 60 -2.03 3.87 3.34
CA ILE A 60 -1.21 3.84 2.12
C ILE A 60 -1.34 5.17 1.36
N LEU A 61 -2.56 5.68 1.24
CA LEU A 61 -2.78 6.97 0.59
C LEU A 61 -2.01 8.08 1.29
N ASP A 62 -2.12 8.18 2.61
CA ASP A 62 -1.45 9.21 3.39
C ASP A 62 0.07 9.11 3.29
N ASP A 63 0.62 7.90 3.37
CA ASP A 63 2.07 7.67 3.28
C ASP A 63 2.62 8.06 1.90
N LEU A 64 1.91 7.68 0.84
CA LEU A 64 2.35 8.00 -0.52
C LEU A 64 2.22 9.48 -0.84
N VAL A 65 1.17 10.13 -0.34
CA VAL A 65 1.03 11.60 -0.48
C VAL A 65 2.17 12.31 0.23
N ALA A 66 2.51 11.87 1.44
CA ALA A 66 3.61 12.47 2.20
C ALA A 66 4.96 12.26 1.51
N ALA A 67 5.17 11.10 0.88
CA ALA A 67 6.45 10.76 0.24
C ALA A 67 6.64 11.45 -1.11
N THR A 68 5.57 11.57 -1.92
CA THR A 68 5.69 12.03 -3.31
C THR A 68 5.16 13.44 -3.54
N GLN A 69 4.28 13.93 -2.68
CA GLN A 69 3.66 15.25 -2.79
C GLN A 69 3.12 15.51 -4.23
N PRO A 70 2.22 14.65 -4.69
CA PRO A 70 1.73 14.72 -6.07
C PRO A 70 0.87 15.94 -6.34
#